data_5ebd57ffd42de652debd41504391b7b8
#
_entry.id   5ebd57ffd42de652debd41504391b7b8
#
_cell.length_a   1.000
_cell.length_b   1.000
_cell.length_c   1.000
_cell.angle_alpha   90.00
_cell.angle_beta   90.00
_cell.angle_gamma   90.00
#
_symmetry.space_group_name_H-M   'P 1'
#
loop_
_entity.id
_entity.type
_entity.pdbx_description
1 polymer ?
#
loop_
_entity_poly.entity_id
_entity_poly.type
_entity_poly.pdbx_seq_one_letter_code
_entity_poly.pdbx_strand_id
1 'polypeptide(L)' 'MTPELFRERLRAEIDSQDMTWPELAAKSGYSASYLQRLIGGHRSNPTLSCVAALAETLQVQPAWLLGVEA' A
#
# COMPACT_ATOMS: atom_id res chain seq x y z
N MET A 1 -13.21 0.03 6.13
CA MET A 1 -11.76 0.27 5.96
C MET A 1 -11.25 1.20 7.03
N THR A 2 -10.07 0.90 7.58
CA THR A 2 -9.39 1.84 8.46
C THR A 2 -8.01 2.13 7.87
N PRO A 3 -7.51 3.36 8.03
CA PRO A 3 -6.16 3.67 7.54
C PRO A 3 -5.08 2.81 8.22
N GLU A 4 -5.26 2.48 9.49
CA GLU A 4 -4.32 1.64 10.21
C GLU A 4 -4.23 0.24 9.62
N LEU A 5 -5.37 -0.36 9.31
CA LEU A 5 -5.39 -1.71 8.74
C LEU A 5 -4.74 -1.74 7.36
N PHE A 6 -5.02 -0.74 6.54
CA PHE A 6 -4.38 -0.62 5.23
C PHE A 6 -2.86 -0.54 5.38
N ARG A 7 -2.37 0.31 6.29
CA ARG A 7 -0.94 0.46 6.51
C ARG A 7 -0.29 -0.81 7.04
N GLU A 8 -0.96 -1.50 7.96
CA GLU A 8 -0.46 -2.76 8.50
C GLU A 8 -0.31 -3.81 7.42
N ARG A 9 -1.34 -3.97 6.60
CA ARG A 9 -1.33 -4.97 5.53
C ARG A 9 -0.30 -4.63 4.46
N LEU A 10 -0.15 -3.36 4.15
CA LEU A 10 0.85 -2.93 3.17
C LEU A 10 2.25 -3.24 3.66
N ARG A 11 2.55 -2.93 4.92
CA ARG A 11 3.85 -3.24 5.51
C ARG A 11 4.11 -4.74 5.54
N ALA A 12 3.10 -5.50 5.93
CA ALA A 12 3.23 -6.95 6.02
C ALA A 12 3.55 -7.56 4.65
N GLU A 13 2.91 -7.07 3.60
CA GLU A 13 3.17 -7.58 2.26
C GLU A 13 4.56 -7.20 1.76
N ILE A 14 5.00 -5.99 2.04
CA ILE A 14 6.33 -5.56 1.66
C ILE A 14 7.38 -6.43 2.34
N ASP A 15 7.21 -6.68 3.64
CA ASP A 15 8.12 -7.53 4.38
C ASP A 15 8.07 -8.98 3.89
N SER A 16 6.87 -9.49 3.64
CA SER A 16 6.67 -10.85 3.15
C SER A 16 7.34 -11.10 1.80
N GLN A 17 7.35 -10.09 0.94
CA GLN A 17 7.94 -10.19 -0.39
C GLN A 17 9.39 -9.70 -0.44
N ASP A 18 9.95 -9.36 0.71
CA ASP A 18 11.33 -8.91 0.81
C ASP A 18 11.59 -7.71 -0.09
N MET A 19 10.63 -6.80 -0.15
CA MET A 19 10.66 -5.65 -1.03
C MET A 19 11.00 -4.39 -0.25
N THR A 20 11.67 -3.45 -0.89
CA THR A 20 11.97 -2.15 -0.28
C THR A 20 10.94 -1.13 -0.75
N TRP A 21 10.83 -0.02 0.00
CA TRP A 21 9.94 1.08 -0.40
C TRP A 21 10.31 1.68 -1.76
N PRO A 22 11.60 1.90 -2.07
CA PRO A 22 11.96 2.36 -3.40
C PRO A 22 11.57 1.39 -4.51
N GLU A 23 11.66 0.08 -4.27
CA GLU A 23 11.22 -0.91 -5.24
C GLU A 23 9.72 -0.83 -5.47
N LEU A 24 8.95 -0.72 -4.40
CA LEU A 24 7.51 -0.60 -4.50
C LEU A 24 7.14 0.68 -5.26
N ALA A 25 7.82 1.78 -4.97
CA ALA A 25 7.58 3.04 -5.65
C ALA A 25 7.83 2.91 -7.15
N ALA A 26 8.96 2.33 -7.53
CA ALA A 26 9.32 2.16 -8.93
C ALA A 26 8.31 1.30 -9.67
N LYS A 27 7.85 0.23 -9.05
CA LYS A 27 6.92 -0.70 -9.69
C LYS A 27 5.49 -0.18 -9.74
N SER A 28 5.09 0.59 -8.76
CA SER A 28 3.71 1.09 -8.69
C SER A 28 3.51 2.42 -9.43
N GLY A 29 4.62 3.11 -9.75
CA GLY A 29 4.55 4.41 -10.41
C GLY A 29 4.39 5.58 -9.46
N TYR A 30 4.48 5.36 -8.15
CA TYR A 30 4.43 6.42 -7.15
C TYR A 30 5.82 6.70 -6.60
N SER A 31 6.01 7.89 -6.02
CA SER A 31 7.30 8.23 -5.42
C SER A 31 7.43 7.58 -4.05
N ALA A 32 8.67 7.30 -3.67
CA ALA A 32 8.95 6.75 -2.34
C ALA A 32 8.51 7.74 -1.25
N SER A 33 8.70 9.03 -1.49
CA SER A 33 8.26 10.08 -0.55
C SER A 33 6.77 10.04 -0.31
N TYR A 34 5.99 9.87 -1.39
CA TYR A 34 4.54 9.78 -1.27
C TYR A 34 4.13 8.56 -0.45
N LEU A 35 4.74 7.41 -0.73
CA LEU A 35 4.42 6.18 -0.02
C LEU A 35 4.80 6.28 1.45
N GLN A 36 5.92 6.90 1.76
CA GLN A 36 6.33 7.08 3.15
C GLN A 36 5.37 7.98 3.92
N ARG A 37 4.86 9.02 3.28
CA ARG A 37 3.85 9.87 3.90
C ARG A 37 2.56 9.10 4.16
N LEU A 38 2.17 8.28 3.21
CA LEU A 38 0.96 7.47 3.32
C LEU A 38 1.08 6.52 4.50
N ILE A 39 2.22 5.83 4.61
CA ILE A 39 2.49 4.88 5.68
C ILE A 39 2.66 5.58 7.03
N GLY A 40 3.24 6.76 7.01
CA GLY A 40 3.48 7.51 8.24
C GLY A 40 2.26 8.18 8.85
N GLY A 41 1.11 8.09 8.17
CA GLY A 41 -0.13 8.65 8.70
C GLY A 41 -0.33 10.13 8.39
N HIS A 42 0.51 10.71 7.55
CA HIS A 42 0.36 12.10 7.13
C HIS A 42 -0.79 12.27 6.14
N ARG A 43 -1.23 11.17 5.53
CA ARG A 43 -2.42 11.13 4.71
C ARG A 43 -3.38 10.13 5.32
N SER A 44 -4.60 10.54 5.55
CA SER A 44 -5.57 9.69 6.23
C SER A 44 -6.10 8.57 5.34
N ASN A 45 -6.26 8.84 4.04
CA ASN A 45 -6.82 7.85 3.13
C ASN A 45 -6.07 7.80 1.81
N PRO A 46 -5.76 6.60 1.31
CA PRO A 46 -5.22 6.47 -0.04
C PRO A 46 -6.33 6.69 -1.06
N THR A 47 -5.95 7.08 -2.28
CA THR A 47 -6.92 7.12 -3.38
C THR A 47 -7.16 5.70 -3.88
N LEU A 48 -8.29 5.49 -4.55
CA LEU A 48 -8.58 4.19 -5.17
C LEU A 48 -7.52 3.83 -6.20
N SER A 49 -7.06 4.81 -6.97
CA SER A 49 -5.99 4.57 -7.95
C SER A 49 -4.72 4.08 -7.29
N CYS A 50 -4.36 4.67 -6.15
CA CYS A 50 -3.16 4.26 -5.42
C CYS A 50 -3.32 2.84 -4.89
N VAL A 51 -4.45 2.54 -4.27
CA VAL A 51 -4.71 1.20 -3.74
C VAL A 51 -4.66 0.16 -4.86
N ALA A 52 -5.28 0.45 -5.99
CA ALA A 52 -5.27 -0.48 -7.13
C ALA A 52 -3.85 -0.72 -7.64
N ALA A 53 -3.05 0.34 -7.76
CA ALA A 53 -1.68 0.21 -8.24
C ALA A 53 -0.81 -0.58 -7.27
N LEU A 54 -0.95 -0.33 -5.97
CA LEU A 54 -0.18 -1.06 -4.96
C LEU A 54 -0.59 -2.52 -4.89
N ALA A 55 -1.91 -2.78 -4.94
CA ALA A 55 -2.42 -4.15 -4.91
C ALA A 55 -1.93 -4.94 -6.12
N GLU A 56 -1.96 -4.34 -7.30
CA GLU A 56 -1.47 -4.98 -8.51
C GLU A 56 0.01 -5.29 -8.41
N THR A 57 0.80 -4.32 -7.91
CA THR A 57 2.23 -4.49 -7.76
C THR A 57 2.57 -5.61 -6.79
N LEU A 58 1.82 -5.71 -5.69
CA LEU A 58 2.03 -6.72 -4.67
C LEU A 58 1.30 -8.03 -4.95
N GLN A 59 0.47 -8.04 -6.00
CA GLN A 59 -0.31 -9.20 -6.40
C GLN A 59 -1.26 -9.69 -5.31
N VAL A 60 -1.93 -8.74 -4.68
CA VAL A 60 -2.97 -9.01 -3.70
C VAL A 60 -4.27 -8.36 -4.13
N GLN A 61 -5.38 -8.80 -3.55
CA GLN A 61 -6.68 -8.22 -3.85
C GLN A 61 -6.79 -6.84 -3.23
N PRO A 62 -7.27 -5.83 -3.98
CA PRO A 62 -7.47 -4.50 -3.39
C PRO A 62 -8.38 -4.51 -2.17
N ALA A 63 -9.42 -5.35 -2.19
CA ALA A 63 -10.34 -5.44 -1.06
C ALA A 63 -9.64 -5.95 0.20
N TRP A 64 -8.71 -6.90 0.04
CA TRP A 64 -7.93 -7.38 1.17
C TRP A 64 -7.04 -6.28 1.73
N LEU A 65 -6.37 -5.55 0.85
CA LEU A 65 -5.47 -4.48 1.25
C LEU A 65 -6.22 -3.39 2.01
N LEU A 66 -7.45 -3.10 1.59
CA LEU A 66 -8.30 -2.12 2.25
C LEU A 66 -8.95 -2.64 3.52
N GLY A 67 -8.98 -3.97 3.70
CA GLY A 67 -9.66 -4.55 4.84
C GLY A 67 -11.17 -4.57 4.72
N VAL A 68 -11.68 -4.64 3.49
CA VAL A 68 -13.13 -4.64 3.24
C VAL A 68 -13.61 -5.94 2.59
N GLU A 69 -12.80 -6.98 2.63
CA GLU A 69 -13.23 -8.27 2.09
C GLU A 69 -14.33 -8.86 2.96
N ALA A 70 -15.21 -9.57 2.30
CA ALA A 70 -16.32 -10.22 2.99
C ALA A 70 -15.85 -11.45 3.76
#